data_38b8c926cff794ebe4822cbb069c3895
#
_entry.id   38b8c926cff794ebe4822cbb069c3895
#
_cell.length_a   1.000
_cell.length_b   1.000
_cell.length_c   1.000
_cell.angle_alpha   90.00
_cell.angle_beta   90.00
_cell.angle_gamma   90.00
#
_symmetry.space_group_name_H-M   'P 1'
#
loop_
_entity.id
_entity.type
_entity.pdbx_description
1 polymer ?
#
loop_
_entity_poly.entity_id
_entity_poly.type
_entity_poly.pdbx_seq_one_letter_code
_entity_poly.pdbx_strand_id
1 'polypeptide(L)'
;MSSEPEHAGHAHTEAVAELSDVKKIYYKPDGSVMVEALKGIDLKISRGEMISVMGASGSGKSTLMNILGCLDRPTAGEFSLGGRQVAGMDDEELSLFRGRTIGFVFQAFNLIPQLTIEENVSVPLFYQGVPRPDRLRRSKAALEQVGLGDRIGHRPRELSGGQQQRAAIARALVGEPVVLMADEPTGNLDSTTSDSILDLINGLHRDGMTIIMVTHDDEVADRCQRVVRLRDGLIESDQAVTRRA
;
A
#
# COMPACT_ATOMS: atom_id res chain seq x y z
N MET A 1 34.48 -41.01 7.02
CA MET A 1 34.32 -39.60 7.46
C MET A 1 33.46 -38.91 6.40
N SER A 2 32.15 -38.94 6.63
CA SER A 2 31.13 -38.39 5.69
C SER A 2 30.79 -37.01 6.16
N SER A 3 31.08 -36.02 5.33
CA SER A 3 30.68 -34.64 5.55
C SER A 3 29.26 -34.43 5.04
N GLU A 4 28.33 -34.15 5.96
CA GLU A 4 27.00 -33.68 5.65
C GLU A 4 27.05 -32.26 5.07
N PRO A 5 26.22 -31.92 4.09
CA PRO A 5 26.13 -30.55 3.61
C PRO A 5 25.30 -29.71 4.61
N GLU A 6 25.91 -28.62 5.08
CA GLU A 6 25.23 -27.57 5.85
C GLU A 6 23.99 -27.07 5.11
N HIS A 7 22.84 -27.20 5.75
CA HIS A 7 21.61 -26.55 5.35
C HIS A 7 21.80 -25.03 5.50
N ALA A 8 21.88 -24.34 4.37
CA ALA A 8 21.79 -22.89 4.31
C ALA A 8 20.46 -22.47 4.95
N GLY A 9 20.52 -21.87 6.14
CA GLY A 9 19.39 -21.35 6.87
C GLY A 9 18.68 -20.29 6.04
N HIS A 10 17.45 -20.57 5.62
CA HIS A 10 16.55 -19.57 5.13
C HIS A 10 16.26 -18.63 6.32
N ALA A 11 16.82 -17.43 6.28
CA ALA A 11 16.44 -16.37 7.20
C ALA A 11 14.91 -16.24 7.10
N HIS A 12 14.18 -16.59 8.16
CA HIS A 12 12.76 -16.36 8.29
C HIS A 12 12.53 -14.83 8.29
N THR A 13 12.31 -14.27 7.12
CA THR A 13 11.94 -12.85 7.00
C THR A 13 10.60 -12.68 7.69
N GLU A 14 10.55 -11.81 8.70
CA GLU A 14 9.34 -11.54 9.49
C GLU A 14 8.20 -11.10 8.57
N ALA A 15 7.04 -11.78 8.67
CA ALA A 15 5.86 -11.39 7.92
C ALA A 15 5.34 -10.04 8.41
N VAL A 16 5.11 -9.12 7.47
CA VAL A 16 4.49 -7.83 7.76
C VAL A 16 2.98 -7.91 7.64
N ALA A 17 2.47 -8.72 6.71
CA ALA A 17 1.05 -9.01 6.55
C ALA A 17 0.87 -10.51 6.30
N GLU A 18 -0.15 -11.11 6.93
CA GLU A 18 -0.47 -12.52 6.78
C GLU A 18 -2.00 -12.69 6.77
N LEU A 19 -2.50 -13.29 5.71
CA LEU A 19 -3.89 -13.67 5.51
C LEU A 19 -3.98 -15.19 5.48
N SER A 20 -4.94 -15.76 6.23
CA SER A 20 -5.21 -17.20 6.27
C SER A 20 -6.70 -17.45 6.05
N ASP A 21 -7.05 -18.16 4.98
CA ASP A 21 -8.42 -18.46 4.51
C ASP A 21 -9.34 -17.22 4.54
N VAL A 22 -8.82 -16.05 4.13
CA VAL A 22 -9.58 -14.80 4.20
C VAL A 22 -10.69 -14.79 3.18
N LYS A 23 -11.94 -14.62 3.65
CA LYS A 23 -13.16 -14.52 2.84
C LYS A 23 -13.80 -13.15 3.02
N LYS A 24 -14.39 -12.65 1.94
CA LYS A 24 -15.21 -11.44 1.97
C LYS A 24 -16.49 -11.63 1.18
N ILE A 25 -17.60 -11.56 1.90
CA ILE A 25 -18.96 -11.68 1.35
C ILE A 25 -19.68 -10.38 1.60
N TYR A 26 -20.24 -9.80 0.56
CA TYR A 26 -21.18 -8.68 0.67
C TYR A 26 -22.61 -9.20 0.59
N TYR A 27 -23.46 -8.67 1.45
CA TYR A 27 -24.86 -9.08 1.57
C TYR A 27 -25.79 -7.96 1.10
N LYS A 28 -26.95 -8.35 0.59
CA LYS A 28 -28.05 -7.42 0.34
C LYS A 28 -28.76 -7.06 1.66
N PRO A 29 -29.60 -5.99 1.66
CA PRO A 29 -30.36 -5.62 2.86
C PRO A 29 -31.29 -6.72 3.39
N ASP A 30 -31.71 -7.67 2.54
CA ASP A 30 -32.54 -8.82 2.90
C ASP A 30 -31.74 -10.00 3.50
N GLY A 31 -30.41 -9.83 3.65
CA GLY A 31 -29.50 -10.85 4.17
C GLY A 31 -29.03 -11.89 3.15
N SER A 32 -29.53 -11.86 1.91
CA SER A 32 -29.05 -12.75 0.86
C SER A 32 -27.66 -12.33 0.37
N VAL A 33 -26.85 -13.31 -0.08
CA VAL A 33 -25.51 -13.04 -0.64
C VAL A 33 -25.66 -12.20 -1.91
N MET A 34 -24.98 -11.04 -1.94
CA MET A 34 -24.85 -10.20 -3.12
C MET A 34 -23.66 -10.64 -3.96
N VAL A 35 -22.49 -10.79 -3.34
CA VAL A 35 -21.26 -11.25 -4.00
C VAL A 35 -20.28 -11.82 -2.96
N GLU A 36 -19.65 -12.94 -3.30
CA GLU A 36 -18.50 -13.47 -2.58
C GLU A 36 -17.23 -12.95 -3.31
N ALA A 37 -16.69 -11.86 -2.80
CA ALA A 37 -15.61 -11.13 -3.46
C ALA A 37 -14.23 -11.77 -3.22
N LEU A 38 -14.03 -12.40 -2.04
CA LEU A 38 -12.85 -13.23 -1.74
C LEU A 38 -13.33 -14.56 -1.16
N LYS A 39 -12.71 -15.66 -1.63
CA LYS A 39 -13.19 -17.05 -1.42
C LYS A 39 -12.21 -17.93 -0.64
N GLY A 40 -11.35 -17.34 0.16
CA GLY A 40 -10.28 -18.02 0.89
C GLY A 40 -8.93 -17.62 0.30
N ILE A 41 -8.40 -16.48 0.77
CA ILE A 41 -7.09 -15.96 0.37
C ILE A 41 -6.08 -16.32 1.44
N ASP A 42 -5.05 -17.05 1.02
CA ASP A 42 -3.82 -17.26 1.78
C ASP A 42 -2.71 -16.44 1.14
N LEU A 43 -2.18 -15.45 1.87
CA LEU A 43 -1.13 -14.56 1.38
C LEU A 43 -0.25 -14.11 2.53
N LYS A 44 1.06 -14.28 2.35
CA LYS A 44 2.07 -13.80 3.29
C LYS A 44 2.98 -12.80 2.59
N ILE A 45 3.17 -11.63 3.20
CA ILE A 45 4.03 -10.54 2.69
C ILE A 45 5.13 -10.31 3.72
N SER A 46 6.36 -10.38 3.28
CA SER A 46 7.54 -10.20 4.13
C SER A 46 7.89 -8.72 4.32
N ARG A 47 8.54 -8.38 5.43
CA ARG A 47 9.08 -7.04 5.66
C ARG A 47 10.10 -6.67 4.57
N GLY A 48 9.99 -5.47 4.01
CA GLY A 48 10.86 -4.99 2.94
C GLY A 48 10.56 -5.62 1.58
N GLU A 49 9.49 -6.38 1.42
CA GLU A 49 9.06 -6.93 0.14
C GLU A 49 8.27 -5.90 -0.67
N MET A 50 8.45 -5.91 -1.99
CA MET A 50 7.63 -5.14 -2.93
C MET A 50 6.86 -6.10 -3.81
N ILE A 51 5.55 -6.17 -3.62
CA ILE A 51 4.65 -7.04 -4.40
C ILE A 51 3.67 -6.23 -5.24
N SER A 52 3.24 -6.82 -6.36
CA SER A 52 2.08 -6.33 -7.11
C SER A 52 0.91 -7.30 -7.00
N VAL A 53 -0.30 -6.74 -6.85
CA VAL A 53 -1.57 -7.45 -6.91
C VAL A 53 -2.24 -7.11 -8.23
N MET A 54 -2.44 -8.11 -9.08
CA MET A 54 -3.00 -7.98 -10.43
C MET A 54 -4.26 -8.81 -10.60
N GLY A 55 -4.95 -8.61 -11.72
CA GLY A 55 -6.12 -9.38 -12.13
C GLY A 55 -7.12 -8.54 -12.92
N ALA A 56 -8.09 -9.18 -13.56
CA ALA A 56 -9.14 -8.51 -14.33
C ALA A 56 -10.07 -7.65 -13.44
N SER A 57 -10.89 -6.80 -14.05
CA SER A 57 -11.98 -6.13 -13.31
C SER A 57 -12.91 -7.16 -12.69
N GLY A 58 -13.30 -6.94 -11.42
CA GLY A 58 -14.15 -7.87 -10.67
C GLY A 58 -13.44 -9.08 -10.07
N SER A 59 -12.12 -9.25 -10.24
CA SER A 59 -11.38 -10.40 -9.68
C SER A 59 -11.21 -10.39 -8.16
N GLY A 60 -11.56 -9.30 -7.46
CA GLY A 60 -11.40 -9.14 -6.01
C GLY A 60 -10.25 -8.23 -5.56
N LYS A 61 -9.46 -7.64 -6.49
CA LYS A 61 -8.29 -6.78 -6.15
C LYS A 61 -8.64 -5.64 -5.18
N SER A 62 -9.65 -4.84 -5.51
CA SER A 62 -10.05 -3.71 -4.65
C SER A 62 -10.54 -4.17 -3.28
N THR A 63 -11.20 -5.33 -3.22
CA THR A 63 -11.63 -5.93 -1.95
C THR A 63 -10.41 -6.40 -1.14
N LEU A 64 -9.47 -7.08 -1.77
CA LEU A 64 -8.22 -7.49 -1.10
C LEU A 64 -7.43 -6.27 -0.62
N MET A 65 -7.32 -5.23 -1.45
CA MET A 65 -6.68 -3.97 -1.08
C MET A 65 -7.36 -3.30 0.12
N ASN A 66 -8.70 -3.28 0.15
CA ASN A 66 -9.43 -2.70 1.28
C ASN A 66 -9.20 -3.47 2.58
N ILE A 67 -9.09 -4.80 2.52
CA ILE A 67 -8.77 -5.63 3.71
C ILE A 67 -7.32 -5.38 4.14
N LEU A 68 -6.35 -5.52 3.25
CA LEU A 68 -4.94 -5.23 3.54
C LEU A 68 -4.73 -3.80 4.05
N GLY A 69 -5.51 -2.86 3.50
CA GLY A 69 -5.54 -1.46 3.90
C GLY A 69 -6.29 -1.15 5.19
N CYS A 70 -6.86 -2.15 5.86
CA CYS A 70 -7.71 -1.94 7.04
C CYS A 70 -8.84 -0.93 6.79
N LEU A 71 -9.36 -0.86 5.55
CA LEU A 71 -10.52 -0.07 5.14
C LEU A 71 -11.81 -0.89 5.25
N ASP A 72 -11.68 -2.21 5.24
CA ASP A 72 -12.76 -3.17 5.40
C ASP A 72 -12.26 -4.39 6.20
N ARG A 73 -13.18 -5.21 6.70
CA ARG A 73 -12.84 -6.42 7.48
C ARG A 73 -13.17 -7.68 6.70
N PRO A 74 -12.42 -8.76 6.87
CA PRO A 74 -12.81 -10.06 6.36
C PRO A 74 -14.14 -10.51 6.99
N THR A 75 -14.95 -11.25 6.23
CA THR A 75 -16.15 -11.92 6.75
C THR A 75 -15.78 -13.19 7.52
N ALA A 76 -14.69 -13.85 7.12
CA ALA A 76 -14.12 -15.02 7.77
C ALA A 76 -12.62 -15.12 7.46
N GLY A 77 -11.91 -16.00 8.17
CA GLY A 77 -10.46 -16.15 8.11
C GLY A 77 -9.74 -15.18 9.04
N GLU A 78 -8.42 -15.24 9.02
CA GLU A 78 -7.55 -14.45 9.90
C GLU A 78 -6.72 -13.47 9.08
N PHE A 79 -6.53 -12.27 9.62
CA PHE A 79 -5.65 -11.27 9.04
C PHE A 79 -4.84 -10.58 10.12
N SER A 80 -3.52 -10.62 9.96
CA SER A 80 -2.57 -9.88 10.79
C SER A 80 -1.75 -8.90 9.95
N LEU A 81 -1.45 -7.73 10.54
CA LEU A 81 -0.62 -6.69 9.92
C LEU A 81 0.29 -6.09 10.98
N GLY A 82 1.59 -5.95 10.67
CA GLY A 82 2.58 -5.41 11.61
C GLY A 82 2.64 -6.20 12.93
N GLY A 83 2.41 -7.52 12.89
CA GLY A 83 2.39 -8.40 14.07
C GLY A 83 1.13 -8.32 14.92
N ARG A 84 0.08 -7.60 14.49
CA ARG A 84 -1.20 -7.48 15.22
C ARG A 84 -2.35 -8.09 14.44
N GLN A 85 -3.20 -8.87 15.15
CA GLN A 85 -4.46 -9.36 14.59
C GLN A 85 -5.43 -8.20 14.36
N VAL A 86 -5.98 -8.12 13.15
CA VAL A 86 -6.87 -7.03 12.71
C VAL A 86 -8.35 -7.39 12.91
N ALA A 87 -8.69 -8.68 12.78
CA ALA A 87 -10.09 -9.15 12.77
C ALA A 87 -10.90 -8.81 14.05
N GLY A 88 -10.22 -8.65 15.19
CA GLY A 88 -10.86 -8.36 16.48
C GLY A 88 -10.93 -6.88 16.86
N MET A 89 -10.35 -5.97 16.04
CA MET A 89 -10.33 -4.53 16.34
C MET A 89 -11.73 -3.93 16.12
N ASP A 90 -12.16 -3.02 17.00
CA ASP A 90 -13.32 -2.19 16.73
C ASP A 90 -13.02 -1.09 15.68
N ASP A 91 -14.02 -0.25 15.33
CA ASP A 91 -13.85 0.75 14.26
C ASP A 91 -12.86 1.87 14.65
N GLU A 92 -12.83 2.24 15.92
CA GLU A 92 -11.90 3.26 16.45
C GLU A 92 -10.49 2.72 16.46
N GLU A 93 -10.29 1.52 17.02
CA GLU A 93 -9.00 0.83 17.03
C GLU A 93 -8.45 0.61 15.63
N LEU A 94 -9.29 0.14 14.69
CA LEU A 94 -8.92 -0.10 13.30
C LEU A 94 -8.51 1.20 12.60
N SER A 95 -9.23 2.29 12.85
CA SER A 95 -8.93 3.60 12.27
C SER A 95 -7.60 4.15 12.79
N LEU A 96 -7.36 4.07 14.10
CA LEU A 96 -6.09 4.49 14.73
C LEU A 96 -4.92 3.63 14.26
N PHE A 97 -5.13 2.31 14.20
CA PHE A 97 -4.12 1.36 13.74
C PHE A 97 -3.75 1.63 12.27
N ARG A 98 -4.73 1.75 11.38
CA ARG A 98 -4.53 2.09 9.97
C ARG A 98 -3.71 3.38 9.81
N GLY A 99 -4.12 4.45 10.53
CA GLY A 99 -3.47 5.76 10.43
C GLY A 99 -2.01 5.79 10.88
N ARG A 100 -1.54 4.76 11.63
CA ARG A 100 -0.15 4.63 12.08
C ARG A 100 0.66 3.61 11.29
N THR A 101 -0.03 2.64 10.67
CA THR A 101 0.61 1.46 10.09
C THR A 101 0.69 1.55 8.57
N ILE A 102 -0.26 2.24 7.92
CA ILE A 102 -0.42 2.20 6.47
C ILE A 102 -0.32 3.61 5.87
N GLY A 103 0.52 3.75 4.86
CA GLY A 103 0.52 4.89 3.95
C GLY A 103 -0.23 4.55 2.66
N PHE A 104 -1.16 5.41 2.24
CA PHE A 104 -1.93 5.21 1.00
C PHE A 104 -1.52 6.18 -0.08
N VAL A 105 -1.31 5.65 -1.28
CA VAL A 105 -1.13 6.38 -2.54
C VAL A 105 -2.20 5.92 -3.51
N PHE A 106 -3.01 6.84 -4.04
CA PHE A 106 -4.13 6.55 -4.94
C PHE A 106 -3.88 7.14 -6.33
N GLN A 107 -4.51 6.57 -7.33
CA GLN A 107 -4.52 7.05 -8.71
C GLN A 107 -5.00 8.51 -8.82
N ALA A 108 -6.03 8.90 -8.07
CA ALA A 108 -6.63 10.24 -8.09
C ALA A 108 -5.94 11.24 -7.15
N PHE A 109 -4.73 10.93 -6.63
CA PHE A 109 -3.94 11.73 -5.67
C PHE A 109 -4.66 11.98 -4.33
N ASN A 110 -5.95 12.24 -4.32
CA ASN A 110 -6.81 12.50 -3.16
C ASN A 110 -6.24 13.59 -2.23
N LEU A 111 -5.66 14.64 -2.83
CA LEU A 111 -5.24 15.84 -2.09
C LEU A 111 -6.46 16.72 -1.82
N ILE A 112 -6.48 17.36 -0.65
CA ILE A 112 -7.52 18.31 -0.23
C ILE A 112 -7.27 19.64 -0.97
N PRO A 113 -8.15 20.07 -1.90
CA PRO A 113 -7.86 21.20 -2.79
C PRO A 113 -7.70 22.54 -2.09
N GLN A 114 -8.32 22.71 -0.91
CA GLN A 114 -8.31 23.94 -0.13
C GLN A 114 -7.01 24.14 0.68
N LEU A 115 -6.30 23.06 0.93
CA LEU A 115 -5.07 23.03 1.71
C LEU A 115 -3.84 23.20 0.80
N THR A 116 -2.76 23.79 1.32
CA THR A 116 -1.42 23.71 0.70
C THR A 116 -0.93 22.27 0.70
N ILE A 117 0.13 21.97 -0.06
CA ILE A 117 0.69 20.60 -0.03
C ILE A 117 1.35 20.29 1.32
N GLU A 118 1.93 21.26 2.01
CA GLU A 118 2.44 21.07 3.38
C GLU A 118 1.31 20.69 4.34
N GLU A 119 0.19 21.40 4.26
CA GLU A 119 -0.99 21.12 5.06
C GLU A 119 -1.56 19.73 4.72
N ASN A 120 -1.64 19.37 3.43
CA ASN A 120 -2.06 18.04 2.98
C ASN A 120 -1.18 16.93 3.57
N VAL A 121 0.13 17.10 3.50
CA VAL A 121 1.10 16.13 4.07
C VAL A 121 0.98 16.06 5.59
N SER A 122 0.61 17.15 6.26
CA SER A 122 0.45 17.19 7.72
C SER A 122 -0.80 16.48 8.24
N VAL A 123 -1.79 16.19 7.39
CA VAL A 123 -3.09 15.61 7.79
C VAL A 123 -2.96 14.31 8.60
N PRO A 124 -2.17 13.30 8.18
CA PRO A 124 -2.02 12.07 8.98
C PRO A 124 -1.47 12.34 10.39
N LEU A 125 -0.50 13.23 10.50
CA LEU A 125 0.09 13.61 11.78
C LEU A 125 -0.88 14.36 12.71
N PHE A 126 -1.84 15.09 12.12
CA PHE A 126 -2.92 15.72 12.91
C PHE A 126 -3.77 14.65 13.59
N TYR A 127 -4.20 13.62 12.88
CA TYR A 127 -4.97 12.53 13.44
C TYR A 127 -4.16 11.65 14.42
N GLN A 128 -2.84 11.63 14.29
CA GLN A 128 -1.94 10.98 15.26
C GLN A 128 -1.72 11.82 16.53
N GLY A 129 -2.28 13.04 16.62
CA GLY A 129 -2.13 13.92 17.77
C GLY A 129 -0.77 14.65 17.85
N VAL A 130 0.01 14.68 16.77
CA VAL A 130 1.32 15.35 16.73
C VAL A 130 1.13 16.88 16.84
N PRO A 131 1.86 17.60 17.71
CA PRO A 131 1.77 19.06 17.83
C PRO A 131 2.08 19.79 16.51
N ARG A 132 1.41 20.95 16.27
CA ARG A 132 1.53 21.69 15.00
C ARG A 132 2.97 22.01 14.58
N PRO A 133 3.88 22.48 15.44
CA PRO A 133 5.26 22.77 15.02
C PRO A 133 5.98 21.52 14.48
N ASP A 134 5.80 20.36 15.13
CA ASP A 134 6.41 19.11 14.69
C ASP A 134 5.77 18.58 13.40
N ARG A 135 4.44 18.73 13.23
CA ARG A 135 3.77 18.39 11.97
C ARG A 135 4.37 19.15 10.80
N LEU A 136 4.49 20.47 10.91
CA LEU A 136 5.04 21.30 9.83
C LEU A 136 6.50 20.93 9.52
N ARG A 137 7.32 20.75 10.55
CA ARG A 137 8.71 20.31 10.39
C ARG A 137 8.82 18.98 9.65
N ARG A 138 8.02 17.95 10.06
CA ARG A 138 8.02 16.62 9.42
C ARG A 138 7.44 16.68 8.02
N SER A 139 6.36 17.44 7.78
CA SER A 139 5.77 17.61 6.45
C SER A 139 6.74 18.27 5.47
N LYS A 140 7.48 19.29 5.92
CA LYS A 140 8.51 19.94 5.12
C LYS A 140 9.60 18.94 4.71
N ALA A 141 10.13 18.17 5.67
CA ALA A 141 11.14 17.15 5.38
C ALA A 141 10.64 16.08 4.39
N ALA A 142 9.39 15.61 4.57
CA ALA A 142 8.78 14.65 3.64
C ALA A 142 8.60 15.23 2.23
N LEU A 143 8.25 16.50 2.09
CA LEU A 143 8.17 17.19 0.78
C LEU A 143 9.55 17.37 0.14
N GLU A 144 10.58 17.68 0.91
CA GLU A 144 11.96 17.76 0.45
C GLU A 144 12.46 16.41 -0.09
N GLN A 145 12.15 15.30 0.59
CA GLN A 145 12.49 13.94 0.14
C GLN A 145 11.91 13.57 -1.23
N VAL A 146 10.73 14.09 -1.56
CA VAL A 146 10.09 13.83 -2.87
C VAL A 146 10.39 14.93 -3.91
N GLY A 147 11.29 15.88 -3.60
CA GLY A 147 11.70 16.94 -4.52
C GLY A 147 10.68 18.08 -4.67
N LEU A 148 9.90 18.39 -3.62
CA LEU A 148 8.88 19.43 -3.60
C LEU A 148 9.17 20.52 -2.54
N GLY A 149 10.39 20.67 -2.07
CA GLY A 149 10.77 21.61 -1.04
C GLY A 149 10.53 23.09 -1.43
N ASP A 150 10.61 23.43 -2.72
CA ASP A 150 10.32 24.75 -3.28
C ASP A 150 8.82 25.01 -3.53
N ARG A 151 7.94 24.01 -3.30
CA ARG A 151 6.50 24.05 -3.57
C ARG A 151 5.62 24.00 -2.34
N ILE A 152 6.18 24.01 -1.15
CA ILE A 152 5.50 23.79 0.15
C ILE A 152 4.20 24.60 0.31
N GLY A 153 4.20 25.86 -0.07
CA GLY A 153 3.03 26.76 0.01
C GLY A 153 2.03 26.66 -1.12
N HIS A 154 2.29 25.83 -2.16
CA HIS A 154 1.37 25.70 -3.30
C HIS A 154 0.18 24.82 -2.93
N ARG A 155 -0.94 25.06 -3.63
CA ARG A 155 -2.14 24.19 -3.56
C ARG A 155 -2.12 23.15 -4.68
N PRO A 156 -2.87 22.05 -4.54
CA PRO A 156 -2.88 20.97 -5.54
C PRO A 156 -3.11 21.45 -6.97
N ARG A 157 -4.03 22.39 -7.20
CA ARG A 157 -4.35 22.94 -8.52
C ARG A 157 -3.20 23.71 -9.20
N GLU A 158 -2.18 24.08 -8.45
CA GLU A 158 -1.01 24.83 -8.92
C GLU A 158 0.15 23.90 -9.29
N LEU A 159 -0.06 22.60 -9.19
CA LEU A 159 0.92 21.54 -9.42
C LEU A 159 0.56 20.67 -10.62
N SER A 160 1.59 20.17 -11.32
CA SER A 160 1.41 19.12 -12.33
C SER A 160 0.93 17.81 -11.69
N GLY A 161 0.39 16.88 -12.49
CA GLY A 161 -0.04 15.56 -12.00
C GLY A 161 1.07 14.80 -11.26
N GLY A 162 2.28 14.79 -11.81
CA GLY A 162 3.43 14.15 -11.15
C GLY A 162 3.83 14.83 -9.84
N GLN A 163 3.73 16.16 -9.75
CA GLN A 163 3.96 16.88 -8.50
C GLN A 163 2.87 16.58 -7.46
N GLN A 164 1.61 16.47 -7.88
CA GLN A 164 0.52 16.05 -7.00
C GLN A 164 0.74 14.63 -6.49
N GLN A 165 1.18 13.71 -7.34
CA GLN A 165 1.47 12.34 -6.93
C GLN A 165 2.65 12.27 -5.95
N ARG A 166 3.72 13.05 -6.19
CA ARG A 166 4.82 13.16 -5.21
C ARG A 166 4.34 13.70 -3.86
N ALA A 167 3.46 14.70 -3.84
CA ALA A 167 2.85 15.21 -2.61
C ALA A 167 1.99 14.14 -1.91
N ALA A 168 1.22 13.33 -2.66
CA ALA A 168 0.46 12.21 -2.13
C ALA A 168 1.38 11.12 -1.53
N ILE A 169 2.52 10.83 -2.17
CA ILE A 169 3.54 9.93 -1.63
C ILE A 169 4.14 10.50 -0.33
N ALA A 170 4.51 11.78 -0.30
CA ALA A 170 5.01 12.43 0.92
C ALA A 170 4.00 12.35 2.07
N ARG A 171 2.71 12.57 1.78
CA ARG A 171 1.62 12.40 2.75
C ARG A 171 1.53 10.97 3.27
N ALA A 172 1.68 9.98 2.39
CA ALA A 172 1.65 8.57 2.79
C ALA A 172 2.81 8.21 3.72
N LEU A 173 3.99 8.82 3.52
CA LEU A 173 5.22 8.50 4.25
C LEU A 173 5.40 9.28 5.56
N VAL A 174 4.79 10.46 5.71
CA VAL A 174 5.04 11.38 6.83
C VAL A 174 4.76 10.77 8.21
N GLY A 175 3.86 9.77 8.26
CA GLY A 175 3.51 9.00 9.45
C GLY A 175 4.48 7.88 9.79
N GLU A 176 5.50 7.64 8.96
CA GLU A 176 6.45 6.52 9.08
C GLU A 176 5.71 5.16 9.08
N PRO A 177 4.91 4.87 8.03
CA PRO A 177 4.11 3.66 7.99
C PRO A 177 4.97 2.40 7.88
N VAL A 178 4.40 1.26 8.31
CA VAL A 178 5.02 -0.06 8.17
C VAL A 178 4.90 -0.57 6.73
N VAL A 179 3.80 -0.20 6.06
CA VAL A 179 3.47 -0.61 4.68
C VAL A 179 3.00 0.59 3.86
N LEU A 180 3.52 0.72 2.66
CA LEU A 180 3.00 1.63 1.63
C LEU A 180 2.08 0.85 0.68
N MET A 181 0.83 1.26 0.59
CA MET A 181 -0.14 0.72 -0.36
C MET A 181 -0.35 1.71 -1.50
N ALA A 182 -0.12 1.26 -2.73
CA ALA A 182 -0.25 2.09 -3.93
C ALA A 182 -1.28 1.48 -4.89
N ASP A 183 -2.38 2.20 -5.10
CA ASP A 183 -3.46 1.82 -6.00
C ASP A 183 -3.32 2.60 -7.30
N GLU A 184 -2.91 1.90 -8.38
CA GLU A 184 -2.67 2.48 -9.71
C GLU A 184 -1.86 3.79 -9.64
N PRO A 185 -0.68 3.82 -9.01
CA PRO A 185 -0.01 5.08 -8.63
C PRO A 185 0.42 5.94 -9.84
N THR A 186 0.38 5.40 -11.04
CA THR A 186 0.77 6.06 -12.30
C THR A 186 -0.37 6.19 -13.31
N GLY A 187 -1.57 5.68 -13.00
CA GLY A 187 -2.67 5.56 -13.96
C GLY A 187 -3.22 6.88 -14.53
N ASN A 188 -2.91 8.03 -13.92
CA ASN A 188 -3.31 9.36 -14.39
C ASN A 188 -2.14 10.21 -14.90
N LEU A 189 -1.00 9.60 -15.20
CA LEU A 189 0.25 10.27 -15.57
C LEU A 189 0.69 9.88 -16.98
N ASP A 190 1.44 10.76 -17.63
CA ASP A 190 2.17 10.41 -18.86
C ASP A 190 3.34 9.45 -18.56
N SER A 191 3.84 8.78 -19.59
CA SER A 191 4.87 7.73 -19.44
C SER A 191 6.14 8.21 -18.73
N THR A 192 6.67 9.39 -19.11
CA THR A 192 7.88 9.95 -18.51
C THR A 192 7.70 10.27 -17.03
N THR A 193 6.55 10.85 -16.69
CA THR A 193 6.18 11.15 -15.31
C THR A 193 5.96 9.86 -14.52
N SER A 194 5.31 8.85 -15.13
CA SER A 194 5.10 7.51 -14.55
C SER A 194 6.41 6.85 -14.15
N ASP A 195 7.40 6.83 -15.05
CA ASP A 195 8.74 6.30 -14.75
C ASP A 195 9.38 7.00 -13.56
N SER A 196 9.29 8.32 -13.51
CA SER A 196 9.83 9.11 -12.39
C SER A 196 9.16 8.81 -11.04
N ILE A 197 7.85 8.51 -11.04
CA ILE A 197 7.11 8.09 -9.82
C ILE A 197 7.48 6.67 -9.43
N LEU A 198 7.58 5.74 -10.39
CA LEU A 198 7.99 4.37 -10.12
C LEU A 198 9.44 4.30 -9.61
N ASP A 199 10.34 5.13 -10.12
CA ASP A 199 11.71 5.24 -9.63
C ASP A 199 11.77 5.76 -8.19
N LEU A 200 10.90 6.71 -7.82
CA LEU A 200 10.75 7.16 -6.44
C LEU A 200 10.27 6.00 -5.53
N ILE A 201 9.25 5.27 -5.94
CA ILE A 201 8.72 4.11 -5.21
C ILE A 201 9.80 3.01 -5.07
N ASN A 202 10.54 2.71 -6.14
CA ASN A 202 11.67 1.79 -6.11
C ASN A 202 12.79 2.25 -5.17
N GLY A 203 13.02 3.56 -5.05
CA GLY A 203 13.93 4.15 -4.07
C GLY A 203 13.50 3.82 -2.65
N LEU A 204 12.23 4.07 -2.32
CA LEU A 204 11.66 3.76 -1.00
C LEU A 204 11.76 2.26 -0.66
N HIS A 205 11.52 1.39 -1.64
CA HIS A 205 11.72 -0.05 -1.45
C HIS A 205 13.18 -0.41 -1.15
N ARG A 206 14.14 0.17 -1.87
CA ARG A 206 15.59 -0.04 -1.59
C ARG A 206 15.99 0.43 -0.19
N ASP A 207 15.29 1.44 0.32
CA ASP A 207 15.48 1.95 1.70
C ASP A 207 14.76 1.07 2.75
N GLY A 208 14.17 -0.08 2.34
CA GLY A 208 13.57 -1.09 3.23
C GLY A 208 12.07 -0.97 3.43
N MET A 209 11.37 -0.07 2.70
CA MET A 209 9.92 0.03 2.77
C MET A 209 9.23 -1.22 2.20
N THR A 210 8.26 -1.78 2.92
CA THR A 210 7.35 -2.79 2.37
C THR A 210 6.30 -2.11 1.51
N ILE A 211 6.12 -2.59 0.26
CA ILE A 211 5.23 -1.95 -0.71
C ILE A 211 4.26 -2.98 -1.30
N ILE A 212 2.97 -2.65 -1.27
CA ILE A 212 1.91 -3.41 -1.93
C ILE A 212 1.34 -2.52 -3.03
N MET A 213 1.55 -2.91 -4.28
CA MET A 213 1.09 -2.17 -5.45
C MET A 213 -0.11 -2.90 -6.07
N VAL A 214 -1.21 -2.20 -6.30
CA VAL A 214 -2.33 -2.74 -7.08
C VAL A 214 -2.27 -2.10 -8.46
N THR A 215 -2.20 -2.93 -9.49
CA THR A 215 -2.13 -2.45 -10.87
C THR A 215 -2.71 -3.47 -11.83
N HIS A 216 -3.10 -3.01 -13.01
CA HIS A 216 -3.42 -3.86 -14.16
C HIS A 216 -2.35 -3.77 -15.26
N ASP A 217 -1.30 -2.98 -15.04
CA ASP A 217 -0.20 -2.75 -15.96
C ASP A 217 0.94 -3.72 -15.67
N ASP A 218 1.28 -4.55 -16.66
CA ASP A 218 2.36 -5.53 -16.54
C ASP A 218 3.74 -4.85 -16.41
N GLU A 219 3.98 -3.68 -17.03
CA GLU A 219 5.25 -2.95 -16.89
C GLU A 219 5.48 -2.46 -15.47
N VAL A 220 4.41 -2.04 -14.80
CA VAL A 220 4.44 -1.64 -13.38
C VAL A 220 4.67 -2.87 -12.49
N ALA A 221 4.00 -3.98 -12.80
CA ALA A 221 4.15 -5.22 -12.04
C ALA A 221 5.56 -5.81 -12.15
N ASP A 222 6.19 -5.72 -13.31
CA ASP A 222 7.56 -6.21 -13.57
C ASP A 222 8.63 -5.43 -12.78
N ARG A 223 8.28 -4.25 -12.24
CA ARG A 223 9.17 -3.51 -11.32
C ARG A 223 9.12 -4.05 -9.89
N CYS A 224 8.12 -4.86 -9.55
CA CYS A 224 8.00 -5.50 -8.25
C CYS A 224 8.89 -6.76 -8.16
N GLN A 225 9.06 -7.30 -6.95
CA GLN A 225 9.80 -8.55 -6.72
C GLN A 225 8.91 -9.78 -6.93
N ARG A 226 7.59 -9.62 -6.77
CA ARG A 226 6.61 -10.70 -6.79
C ARG A 226 5.27 -10.20 -7.32
N VAL A 227 4.62 -11.03 -8.11
CA VAL A 227 3.31 -10.76 -8.70
C VAL A 227 2.30 -11.78 -8.18
N VAL A 228 1.25 -11.28 -7.55
CA VAL A 228 0.08 -12.05 -7.10
C VAL A 228 -1.08 -11.75 -8.03
N ARG A 229 -1.54 -12.75 -8.78
CA ARG A 229 -2.67 -12.60 -9.71
C ARG A 229 -3.95 -13.16 -9.09
N LEU A 230 -4.98 -12.31 -9.04
CA LEU A 230 -6.30 -12.70 -8.58
C LEU A 230 -7.23 -13.00 -9.77
N ARG A 231 -8.02 -14.06 -9.59
CA ARG A 231 -9.11 -14.41 -10.49
C ARG A 231 -10.30 -14.95 -9.70
N ASP A 232 -11.48 -14.40 -9.95
CA ASP A 232 -12.77 -14.84 -9.36
C ASP A 232 -12.75 -14.98 -7.82
N GLY A 233 -12.03 -14.09 -7.14
CA GLY A 233 -11.91 -14.05 -5.67
C GLY A 233 -10.88 -15.02 -5.07
N LEU A 234 -10.03 -15.62 -5.90
CA LEU A 234 -8.95 -16.53 -5.49
C LEU A 234 -7.60 -16.04 -6.00
N ILE A 235 -6.50 -16.50 -5.40
CA ILE A 235 -5.16 -16.35 -5.97
C ILE A 235 -4.98 -17.41 -7.06
N GLU A 236 -4.87 -16.95 -8.31
CA GLU A 236 -4.61 -17.79 -9.48
C GLU A 236 -3.12 -18.14 -9.59
N SER A 237 -2.25 -17.18 -9.30
CA SER A 237 -0.80 -17.38 -9.29
C SER A 237 -0.12 -16.40 -8.33
N ASP A 238 1.01 -16.84 -7.79
CA ASP A 238 1.86 -16.11 -6.87
C ASP A 238 3.32 -16.43 -7.23
N GLN A 239 4.01 -15.51 -7.90
CA GLN A 239 5.28 -15.79 -8.53
C GLN A 239 6.29 -14.65 -8.31
N ALA A 240 7.54 -15.02 -8.02
CA ALA A 240 8.65 -14.08 -8.05
C ALA A 240 8.90 -13.60 -9.48
N VAL A 241 9.17 -12.30 -9.64
CA VAL A 241 9.55 -11.71 -10.92
C VAL A 241 11.01 -12.08 -11.22
N THR A 242 11.21 -12.90 -12.23
CA THR A 242 12.55 -13.20 -12.72
C THR A 242 12.98 -12.06 -13.65
N ARG A 243 13.80 -11.14 -13.17
CA ARG A 243 14.38 -10.10 -14.03
C ARG A 243 15.20 -10.78 -15.12
N ARG A 244 14.79 -10.62 -16.37
CA ARG A 244 15.65 -10.97 -17.50
C ARG A 244 16.85 -10.03 -17.46
N ALA A 245 18.05 -10.63 -17.32
CA ALA A 245 19.32 -9.93 -17.33
C ALA A 245 19.55 -9.23 -18.69
#